data_13ea755445a9301ae28f3c4977c81bf3
#
_entry.id   13ea755445a9301ae28f3c4977c81bf3
#
_cell.length_a   1.000
_cell.length_b   1.000
_cell.length_c   1.000
_cell.angle_alpha   90.00
_cell.angle_beta   90.00
_cell.angle_gamma   90.00
#
_symmetry.space_group_name_H-M   'P 1'
#
loop_
_entity.id
_entity.type
_entity.pdbx_description
1 polymer ?
#
loop_
_entity_poly.entity_id
_entity_poly.type
_entity_poly.pdbx_seq_one_letter_code
_entity_poly.pdbx_strand_id
1 'polypeptide(L)'
;MNKFKDPKGMIDAVYSFADYIEGASEIGKKISLRQKYNNIHNIVVAGMGGSAIGGDINNMLLRDDLTIPLIVSRNYNIPKWANKHTLVIVSSYSGDTEETLSAFDNALLKECQIIGITTGGTLLKKISGNNLDHIIMPKGLQPRAALAYSFVPMLYLFLE
;
A
#
# COMPACT_ATOMS: atom_id res chain seq x y z
N MET A 1 13.97 10.69 37.85
CA MET A 1 13.09 10.68 36.68
C MET A 1 13.84 10.05 35.52
N ASN A 2 13.49 8.83 35.09
CA ASN A 2 14.04 8.23 33.88
C ASN A 2 13.61 9.10 32.68
N LYS A 3 14.51 9.87 32.10
CA LYS A 3 14.23 10.55 30.83
C LYS A 3 14.04 9.47 29.78
N PHE A 4 12.82 9.32 29.32
CA PHE A 4 12.49 8.44 28.18
C PHE A 4 13.36 8.90 26.99
N LYS A 5 14.22 7.99 26.50
CA LYS A 5 15.06 8.28 25.35
C LYS A 5 14.32 7.88 24.08
N ASP A 6 13.90 8.85 23.28
CA ASP A 6 13.30 8.64 21.96
C ASP A 6 14.23 9.16 20.85
N PRO A 7 15.32 8.44 20.58
CA PRO A 7 16.34 8.90 19.63
C PRO A 7 15.86 8.96 18.18
N LYS A 8 14.66 8.44 17.89
CA LYS A 8 14.07 8.38 16.55
C LYS A 8 12.82 9.25 16.40
N GLY A 9 12.46 10.03 17.41
CA GLY A 9 11.31 10.94 17.35
C GLY A 9 9.96 10.22 17.18
N MET A 10 9.80 9.00 17.74
CA MET A 10 8.53 8.26 17.62
C MET A 10 7.38 8.93 18.37
N ILE A 11 7.67 9.60 19.48
CA ILE A 11 6.65 10.34 20.24
C ILE A 11 6.10 11.48 19.39
N ASP A 12 6.97 12.26 18.75
CA ASP A 12 6.56 13.34 17.86
C ASP A 12 5.76 12.80 16.67
N ALA A 13 6.17 11.66 16.09
CA ALA A 13 5.43 11.01 15.02
C ALA A 13 4.02 10.55 15.46
N VAL A 14 3.85 10.11 16.71
CA VAL A 14 2.53 9.77 17.28
C VAL A 14 1.65 11.01 17.41
N TYR A 15 2.19 12.10 17.92
CA TYR A 15 1.44 13.36 18.03
C TYR A 15 1.07 13.98 16.68
N SER A 16 1.92 13.80 15.67
CA SER A 16 1.69 14.27 14.30
C SER A 16 0.79 13.34 13.47
N PHE A 17 0.21 12.29 14.05
CA PHE A 17 -0.54 11.31 13.26
C PHE A 17 -1.78 11.91 12.58
N ALA A 18 -2.44 12.89 13.21
CA ALA A 18 -3.55 13.63 12.59
C ALA A 18 -3.11 14.40 11.34
N ASP A 19 -1.96 15.06 11.40
CA ASP A 19 -1.39 15.79 10.26
C ASP A 19 -1.01 14.84 9.14
N TYR A 20 -0.55 13.61 9.48
CA TYR A 20 -0.25 12.58 8.50
C TYR A 20 -1.51 12.05 7.81
N ILE A 21 -2.64 11.93 8.52
CA ILE A 21 -3.93 11.59 7.91
C ILE A 21 -4.36 12.68 6.91
N GLU A 22 -4.25 13.96 7.30
CA GLU A 22 -4.58 15.07 6.43
C GLU A 22 -3.69 15.07 5.18
N GLY A 23 -2.38 14.99 5.34
CA GLY A 23 -1.43 14.90 4.23
C GLY A 23 -1.67 13.69 3.32
N ALA A 24 -2.03 12.55 3.89
CA ALA A 24 -2.37 11.33 3.15
C ALA A 24 -3.70 11.48 2.38
N SER A 25 -4.68 12.19 2.96
CA SER A 25 -5.93 12.53 2.29
C SER A 25 -5.70 13.44 1.08
N GLU A 26 -4.81 14.43 1.20
CA GLU A 26 -4.44 15.28 0.06
C GLU A 26 -3.77 14.50 -1.08
N ILE A 27 -3.01 13.45 -0.75
CA ILE A 27 -2.48 12.53 -1.76
C ILE A 27 -3.63 11.73 -2.38
N GLY A 28 -4.53 11.19 -1.57
CA GLY A 28 -5.69 10.42 -2.02
C GLY A 28 -6.56 11.19 -3.01
N LYS A 29 -6.93 12.44 -2.68
CA LYS A 29 -7.72 13.32 -3.54
C LYS A 29 -7.09 13.63 -4.91
N LYS A 30 -5.77 13.46 -5.03
CA LYS A 30 -5.01 13.73 -6.26
C LYS A 30 -4.67 12.47 -7.05
N ILE A 31 -5.14 11.32 -6.62
CA ILE A 31 -4.94 10.08 -7.37
C ILE A 31 -5.58 10.24 -8.75
N SER A 32 -4.83 9.88 -9.76
CA SER A 32 -5.29 9.83 -11.14
C SER A 32 -4.69 8.59 -11.78
N LEU A 33 -5.52 7.59 -11.98
CA LEU A 33 -5.11 6.33 -12.60
C LEU A 33 -5.11 6.49 -14.12
N ARG A 34 -4.02 6.05 -14.74
CA ARG A 34 -3.85 6.08 -16.20
C ARG A 34 -4.48 4.87 -16.87
N GLN A 35 -4.51 3.75 -16.14
CA GLN A 35 -5.08 2.50 -16.61
C GLN A 35 -6.54 2.37 -16.14
N LYS A 36 -7.33 1.60 -16.90
CA LYS A 36 -8.67 1.20 -16.49
C LYS A 36 -8.60 -0.15 -15.81
N TYR A 37 -9.00 -0.20 -14.56
CA TYR A 37 -9.08 -1.42 -13.76
C TYR A 37 -10.50 -1.97 -13.88
N ASN A 38 -10.68 -3.03 -14.63
CA ASN A 38 -12.01 -3.56 -14.99
C ASN A 38 -12.13 -5.04 -14.65
N ASN A 39 -13.36 -5.47 -14.39
CA ASN A 39 -13.67 -6.88 -14.16
C ASN A 39 -12.84 -7.47 -13.02
N ILE A 40 -12.73 -6.73 -11.93
CA ILE A 40 -12.04 -7.14 -10.70
C ILE A 40 -12.98 -8.03 -9.89
N HIS A 41 -12.53 -9.23 -9.56
CA HIS A 41 -13.27 -10.19 -8.76
C HIS A 41 -12.77 -10.30 -7.32
N ASN A 42 -11.54 -9.86 -7.07
CA ASN A 42 -10.92 -9.88 -5.75
C ASN A 42 -9.73 -8.91 -5.70
N ILE A 43 -9.37 -8.52 -4.48
CA ILE A 43 -8.28 -7.58 -4.20
C ILE A 43 -7.28 -8.27 -3.27
N VAL A 44 -6.00 -8.13 -3.60
CA VAL A 44 -4.88 -8.57 -2.75
C VAL A 44 -4.02 -7.36 -2.41
N VAL A 45 -3.86 -7.06 -1.14
CA VAL A 45 -2.86 -6.10 -0.68
C VAL A 45 -1.61 -6.88 -0.30
N ALA A 46 -0.55 -6.73 -1.09
CA ALA A 46 0.75 -7.36 -0.83
C ALA A 46 1.69 -6.36 -0.15
N GLY A 47 2.13 -6.67 1.07
CA GLY A 47 3.01 -5.80 1.85
C GLY A 47 3.44 -6.43 3.15
N MET A 48 4.38 -5.75 3.85
CA MET A 48 4.92 -6.18 5.14
C MET A 48 4.77 -5.07 6.19
N GLY A 49 4.76 -5.45 7.48
CA GLY A 49 4.72 -4.51 8.58
C GLY A 49 3.62 -3.45 8.46
N GLY A 50 3.98 -2.16 8.56
CA GLY A 50 3.04 -1.05 8.46
C GLY A 50 2.27 -0.98 7.14
N SER A 51 2.91 -1.37 6.02
CA SER A 51 2.26 -1.41 4.70
C SER A 51 1.15 -2.47 4.64
N ALA A 52 1.35 -3.62 5.27
CA ALA A 52 0.33 -4.66 5.38
C ALA A 52 -0.79 -4.26 6.34
N ILE A 53 -0.46 -3.60 7.46
CA ILE A 53 -1.46 -3.07 8.42
C ILE A 53 -2.37 -2.06 7.72
N GLY A 54 -1.86 -1.26 6.78
CA GLY A 54 -2.68 -0.39 5.95
C GLY A 54 -3.78 -1.14 5.20
N GLY A 55 -3.45 -2.31 4.66
CA GLY A 55 -4.42 -3.22 4.04
C GLY A 55 -5.45 -3.78 5.01
N ASP A 56 -5.02 -4.19 6.22
CA ASP A 56 -5.95 -4.70 7.26
C ASP A 56 -6.95 -3.62 7.69
N ILE A 57 -6.49 -2.38 7.86
CA ILE A 57 -7.35 -1.25 8.22
C ILE A 57 -8.41 -1.04 7.14
N ASN A 58 -8.01 -1.01 5.87
CA ASN A 58 -8.95 -0.88 4.76
C ASN A 58 -9.94 -2.04 4.71
N ASN A 59 -9.48 -3.28 4.89
CA ASN A 59 -10.34 -4.45 4.92
C ASN A 59 -11.37 -4.38 6.07
N MET A 60 -10.96 -3.85 7.22
CA MET A 60 -11.86 -3.64 8.36
C MET A 60 -12.86 -2.52 8.11
N LEU A 61 -12.40 -1.37 7.59
CA LEU A 61 -13.25 -0.20 7.37
C LEU A 61 -14.29 -0.42 6.27
N LEU A 62 -13.91 -1.16 5.23
CA LEU A 62 -14.74 -1.38 4.03
C LEU A 62 -15.45 -2.75 4.04
N ARG A 63 -15.44 -3.43 5.17
CA ARG A 63 -15.95 -4.80 5.28
C ARG A 63 -17.38 -4.97 4.76
N ASP A 64 -18.23 -4.00 5.04
CA ASP A 64 -19.65 -4.05 4.70
C ASP A 64 -19.97 -3.29 3.38
N ASP A 65 -19.00 -2.56 2.82
CA ASP A 65 -19.15 -1.75 1.60
C ASP A 65 -18.57 -2.44 0.36
N LEU A 66 -17.48 -3.22 0.52
CA LEU A 66 -16.87 -3.93 -0.60
C LEU A 66 -17.72 -5.12 -1.05
N THR A 67 -18.08 -5.13 -2.33
CA THR A 67 -18.81 -6.23 -2.96
C THR A 67 -17.93 -7.40 -3.39
N ILE A 68 -16.61 -7.24 -3.31
CA ILE A 68 -15.60 -8.27 -3.67
C ILE A 68 -14.62 -8.47 -2.50
N PRO A 69 -14.07 -9.69 -2.32
CA PRO A 69 -13.17 -9.96 -1.22
C PRO A 69 -11.85 -9.18 -1.34
N LEU A 70 -11.41 -8.60 -0.22
CA LEU A 70 -10.08 -8.05 -0.04
C LEU A 70 -9.32 -8.92 0.96
N ILE A 71 -8.10 -9.32 0.60
CA ILE A 71 -7.19 -10.03 1.49
C ILE A 71 -5.84 -9.35 1.58
N VAL A 72 -5.14 -9.55 2.71
CA VAL A 72 -3.78 -9.03 2.91
C VAL A 72 -2.79 -10.19 2.87
N SER A 73 -1.81 -10.11 1.98
CA SER A 73 -0.75 -11.09 1.81
C SER A 73 0.57 -10.55 2.36
N ARG A 74 1.17 -11.31 3.32
CA ARG A 74 2.47 -11.03 3.93
C ARG A 74 3.50 -12.09 3.54
N ASN A 75 3.48 -12.49 2.29
CA ASN A 75 4.29 -13.58 1.78
C ASN A 75 5.05 -13.15 0.52
N TYR A 76 6.05 -13.96 0.15
CA TYR A 76 6.79 -13.83 -1.11
C TYR A 76 5.90 -14.03 -2.35
N ASN A 77 4.83 -14.80 -2.21
CA ASN A 77 3.90 -15.08 -3.29
C ASN A 77 2.50 -14.59 -2.98
N ILE A 78 1.81 -14.09 -3.98
CA ILE A 78 0.36 -13.86 -3.91
C ILE A 78 -0.39 -15.19 -3.96
N PRO A 79 -1.67 -15.24 -3.56
CA PRO A 79 -2.47 -16.46 -3.56
C PRO A 79 -2.46 -17.18 -4.91
N LYS A 80 -2.52 -18.52 -4.86
CA LYS A 80 -2.51 -19.36 -6.09
C LYS A 80 -3.65 -19.07 -7.04
N TRP A 81 -4.81 -18.68 -6.51
CA TRP A 81 -6.01 -18.36 -7.28
C TRP A 81 -5.97 -16.99 -7.97
N ALA A 82 -5.02 -16.11 -7.60
CA ALA A 82 -4.89 -14.80 -8.23
C ALA A 82 -4.59 -14.93 -9.72
N ASN A 83 -5.22 -14.06 -10.51
CA ASN A 83 -5.17 -14.07 -11.98
C ASN A 83 -5.47 -12.66 -12.53
N LYS A 84 -5.69 -12.52 -13.84
CA LYS A 84 -6.00 -11.24 -14.51
C LYS A 84 -7.22 -10.47 -13.99
N HIS A 85 -8.09 -11.12 -13.22
CA HIS A 85 -9.25 -10.51 -12.54
C HIS A 85 -8.94 -10.14 -11.07
N THR A 86 -7.69 -10.21 -10.67
CA THR A 86 -7.22 -9.82 -9.34
C THR A 86 -6.57 -8.46 -9.42
N LEU A 87 -7.02 -7.49 -8.61
CA LEU A 87 -6.28 -6.28 -8.35
C LEU A 87 -5.27 -6.54 -7.23
N VAL A 88 -3.98 -6.34 -7.51
CA VAL A 88 -2.92 -6.46 -6.52
C VAL A 88 -2.39 -5.07 -6.19
N ILE A 89 -2.62 -4.62 -4.96
CA ILE A 89 -2.03 -3.39 -4.43
C ILE A 89 -0.72 -3.77 -3.74
N VAL A 90 0.40 -3.41 -4.37
CA VAL A 90 1.74 -3.70 -3.86
C VAL A 90 2.22 -2.52 -3.04
N SER A 91 2.27 -2.69 -1.70
CA SER A 91 2.61 -1.62 -0.78
C SER A 91 3.94 -1.88 -0.07
N SER A 92 4.90 -0.97 -0.25
CA SER A 92 6.19 -0.99 0.45
C SER A 92 6.67 0.44 0.69
N TYR A 93 6.80 0.83 1.96
CA TYR A 93 7.29 2.18 2.30
C TYR A 93 8.70 2.41 1.74
N SER A 94 9.65 1.51 1.99
CA SER A 94 11.03 1.62 1.45
C SER A 94 11.10 1.42 -0.06
N GLY A 95 10.20 0.60 -0.61
CA GLY A 95 10.26 0.12 -1.98
C GLY A 95 11.27 -0.99 -2.23
N ASP A 96 11.93 -1.49 -1.17
CA ASP A 96 13.01 -2.47 -1.26
C ASP A 96 12.76 -3.72 -0.39
N THR A 97 11.53 -3.90 0.12
CA THR A 97 11.14 -5.08 0.89
C THR A 97 11.11 -6.30 -0.02
N GLU A 98 11.94 -7.30 0.27
CA GLU A 98 12.18 -8.46 -0.59
C GLU A 98 10.88 -9.24 -0.88
N GLU A 99 10.10 -9.52 0.16
CA GLU A 99 8.81 -10.23 0.04
C GLU A 99 7.84 -9.45 -0.88
N THR A 100 7.81 -8.13 -0.74
CA THR A 100 6.91 -7.28 -1.55
C THR A 100 7.36 -7.24 -3.00
N LEU A 101 8.66 -7.20 -3.26
CA LEU A 101 9.21 -7.26 -4.62
C LEU A 101 8.93 -8.61 -5.27
N SER A 102 9.09 -9.71 -4.52
CA SER A 102 8.75 -11.05 -5.00
C SER A 102 7.25 -11.19 -5.30
N ALA A 103 6.38 -10.68 -4.42
CA ALA A 103 4.94 -10.67 -4.64
C ALA A 103 4.56 -9.86 -5.89
N PHE A 104 5.24 -8.73 -6.15
CA PHE A 104 5.07 -7.94 -7.38
C PHE A 104 5.41 -8.77 -8.62
N ASP A 105 6.58 -9.43 -8.65
CA ASP A 105 7.00 -10.25 -9.78
C ASP A 105 6.03 -11.43 -10.01
N ASN A 106 5.55 -12.03 -8.93
CA ASN A 106 4.57 -13.10 -8.99
C ASN A 106 3.21 -12.60 -9.53
N ALA A 107 2.79 -11.37 -9.17
CA ALA A 107 1.58 -10.74 -9.70
C ALA A 107 1.68 -10.46 -11.20
N LEU A 108 2.85 -10.00 -11.67
CA LEU A 108 3.10 -9.82 -13.10
C LEU A 108 2.99 -11.14 -13.88
N LEU A 109 3.64 -12.21 -13.38
CA LEU A 109 3.59 -13.54 -14.00
C LEU A 109 2.17 -14.11 -14.10
N LYS A 110 1.28 -13.69 -13.21
CA LYS A 110 -0.14 -14.09 -13.18
C LYS A 110 -1.05 -13.12 -13.94
N GLU A 111 -0.47 -12.15 -14.63
CA GLU A 111 -1.20 -11.12 -15.40
C GLU A 111 -2.20 -10.33 -14.54
N CYS A 112 -1.94 -10.21 -13.23
CA CYS A 112 -2.80 -9.42 -12.33
C CYS A 112 -2.78 -7.95 -12.71
N GLN A 113 -3.87 -7.24 -12.40
CA GLN A 113 -3.89 -5.78 -12.46
C GLN A 113 -3.16 -5.24 -11.22
N ILE A 114 -2.21 -4.33 -11.39
CA ILE A 114 -1.30 -3.95 -10.31
C ILE A 114 -1.28 -2.43 -10.11
N ILE A 115 -1.37 -2.00 -8.85
CA ILE A 115 -1.13 -0.62 -8.42
C ILE A 115 -0.05 -0.66 -7.32
N GLY A 116 0.92 0.24 -7.38
CA GLY A 116 1.95 0.36 -6.36
C GLY A 116 1.73 1.51 -5.39
N ILE A 117 2.11 1.31 -4.11
CA ILE A 117 2.14 2.38 -3.10
C ILE A 117 3.54 2.35 -2.45
N THR A 118 4.35 3.40 -2.66
CA THR A 118 5.73 3.41 -2.20
C THR A 118 6.29 4.82 -2.07
N THR A 119 7.43 4.99 -1.37
CA THR A 119 8.20 6.24 -1.41
C THR A 119 9.24 6.25 -2.54
N GLY A 120 9.51 5.11 -3.18
CA GLY A 120 10.57 4.97 -4.18
C GLY A 120 11.15 3.57 -4.25
N GLY A 121 12.48 3.47 -4.28
CA GLY A 121 13.21 2.20 -4.27
C GLY A 121 13.07 1.38 -5.55
N THR A 122 13.37 0.10 -5.43
CA THR A 122 13.30 -0.88 -6.54
C THR A 122 11.87 -1.08 -7.01
N LEU A 123 10.89 -1.04 -6.09
CA LEU A 123 9.47 -1.18 -6.44
C LEU A 123 9.03 -0.10 -7.42
N LEU A 124 9.36 1.18 -7.16
CA LEU A 124 9.00 2.26 -8.08
C LEU A 124 9.63 2.07 -9.46
N LYS A 125 10.89 1.62 -9.53
CA LYS A 125 11.56 1.34 -10.81
C LYS A 125 10.84 0.24 -11.59
N LYS A 126 10.45 -0.85 -10.91
CA LYS A 126 9.72 -1.96 -11.50
C LYS A 126 8.34 -1.53 -12.01
N ILE A 127 7.57 -0.79 -11.21
CA ILE A 127 6.25 -0.27 -11.57
C ILE A 127 6.35 0.65 -12.79
N SER A 128 7.26 1.62 -12.76
CA SER A 128 7.46 2.56 -13.87
C SER A 128 7.95 1.86 -15.14
N GLY A 129 8.85 0.89 -15.01
CA GLY A 129 9.35 0.10 -16.13
C GLY A 129 8.28 -0.76 -16.81
N ASN A 130 7.21 -1.09 -16.11
CA ASN A 130 6.05 -1.82 -16.63
C ASN A 130 4.86 -0.90 -16.97
N ASN A 131 5.03 0.43 -16.92
CA ASN A 131 3.98 1.44 -17.15
C ASN A 131 2.74 1.27 -16.26
N LEU A 132 2.91 0.77 -15.05
CA LEU A 132 1.83 0.57 -14.08
C LEU A 132 1.56 1.84 -13.26
N ASP A 133 0.35 1.94 -12.70
CA ASP A 133 -0.02 3.05 -11.83
C ASP A 133 0.58 2.92 -10.43
N HIS A 134 0.86 4.07 -9.80
CA HIS A 134 1.42 4.11 -8.47
C HIS A 134 1.05 5.39 -7.72
N ILE A 135 1.10 5.27 -6.41
CA ILE A 135 0.96 6.37 -5.46
C ILE A 135 2.29 6.56 -4.74
N ILE A 136 2.79 7.79 -4.75
CA ILE A 136 4.03 8.15 -4.05
C ILE A 136 3.71 8.64 -2.65
N MET A 137 4.28 7.98 -1.65
CA MET A 137 4.26 8.40 -0.25
C MET A 137 5.42 9.34 0.07
N PRO A 138 5.29 10.27 1.04
CA PRO A 138 6.39 11.10 1.49
C PRO A 138 7.50 10.25 2.15
N LYS A 139 8.75 10.69 1.95
CA LYS A 139 9.95 10.07 2.55
C LYS A 139 10.23 10.65 3.94
N GLY A 140 11.13 9.99 4.66
CA GLY A 140 11.72 10.54 5.90
C GLY A 140 11.07 10.07 7.19
N LEU A 141 9.97 9.33 7.12
CA LEU A 141 9.33 8.77 8.31
C LEU A 141 9.88 7.38 8.63
N GLN A 142 9.75 6.96 9.88
CA GLN A 142 9.86 5.55 10.24
C GLN A 142 8.71 4.78 9.57
N PRO A 143 8.93 3.58 9.00
CA PRO A 143 7.87 2.84 8.30
C PRO A 143 6.59 2.64 9.12
N ARG A 144 6.74 2.41 10.44
CA ARG A 144 5.61 2.26 11.36
C ARG A 144 4.86 3.57 11.64
N ALA A 145 5.54 4.71 11.51
CA ALA A 145 4.94 6.05 11.66
C ALA A 145 4.24 6.52 10.39
N ALA A 146 4.56 5.93 9.24
CA ALA A 146 3.98 6.24 7.95
C ALA A 146 2.63 5.51 7.69
N LEU A 147 2.00 4.95 8.72
CA LEU A 147 0.79 4.16 8.57
C LEU A 147 -0.34 4.91 7.87
N ALA A 148 -0.56 6.19 8.20
CA ALA A 148 -1.56 7.02 7.54
C ALA A 148 -1.37 7.04 6.01
N TYR A 149 -0.14 7.19 5.55
CA TYR A 149 0.21 7.23 4.13
C TYR A 149 0.09 5.87 3.42
N SER A 150 0.03 4.76 4.15
CA SER A 150 -0.22 3.45 3.54
C SER A 150 -1.71 3.12 3.45
N PHE A 151 -2.55 3.52 4.42
CA PHE A 151 -3.97 3.14 4.37
C PHE A 151 -4.88 4.20 3.76
N VAL A 152 -4.67 5.50 4.03
CA VAL A 152 -5.59 6.54 3.55
C VAL A 152 -5.60 6.65 2.02
N PRO A 153 -4.47 6.76 1.30
CA PRO A 153 -4.50 6.77 -0.16
C PRO A 153 -5.07 5.47 -0.76
N MET A 154 -4.85 4.32 -0.10
CA MET A 154 -5.45 3.06 -0.52
C MET A 154 -6.98 3.10 -0.38
N LEU A 155 -7.51 3.74 0.67
CA LEU A 155 -8.97 3.92 0.83
C LEU A 155 -9.56 4.67 -0.35
N TYR A 156 -8.88 5.73 -0.84
CA TYR A 156 -9.35 6.47 -2.02
C TYR A 156 -9.41 5.63 -3.29
N LEU A 157 -8.53 4.61 -3.45
CA LEU A 157 -8.59 3.69 -4.59
C LEU A 157 -9.85 2.84 -4.61
N PHE A 158 -10.49 2.63 -3.46
CA PHE A 158 -11.71 1.83 -3.35
C PHE A 158 -12.98 2.67 -3.50
N LEU A 159 -12.86 3.98 -3.54
CA LEU A 159 -13.97 4.93 -3.71
C LEU A 159 -14.19 5.32 -5.19
N GLU A 160 -13.23 5.01 -6.06
CA GLU A 160 -13.31 5.19 -7.52
C GLU A 160 -13.84 3.93 -8.21
#